data_4b8dc1594cd38bf4aaeee1a8731da11f
#
_entry.id   4b8dc1594cd38bf4aaeee1a8731da11f
#
_cell.length_a   1.000
_cell.length_b   1.000
_cell.length_c   1.000
_cell.angle_alpha   90.00
_cell.angle_beta   90.00
_cell.angle_gamma   90.00
#
_symmetry.space_group_name_H-M   'P 1'
#
loop_
_entity.id
_entity.type
_entity.pdbx_description
1 polymer ?
#
loop_
_entity_poly.entity_id
_entity_poly.type
_entity_poly.pdbx_seq_one_letter_code
_entity_poly.pdbx_strand_id
1 'polypeptide(L)'
;MYRLNSVFPTRAAIRSNLALAGSPCHSEAEPKNLAVANRLIAEKLRGTYPRRGTRHRMTLLDHRTIFRPERTRFFLKLIAAIETILLLSLCTDIFAQSETIRVLYYPPWNISKLPMYLARDAELFERAGLSVTWIDPGSNEKLLASMKQGEADIAVVSANHVVQNNATGGRRMMLVGNTGFNYSALLAAPSIKTIRDLFGKKVGTGEPGSTPDQLTRLALRKLGIDPQKDVALVPLAEGRNSDRVKSLLSGEIAAMMVTAENLYTLEESGALARLHRLSDHKELKIYAGGGADYAVDAAFLKRRREDVKKFMAGICQGIALARSDKTKALPFVAKSGRGLDAAAVEYLYRLYMTDVIPPKPRLKLEGIELALQMAGSSVPAAQALRPEDLTDQALVPELEKEGRCNF
;
A
#
# COMPACT_ATOMS: atom_id res chain seq x y z
N MET A 1 -35.35 -36.92 -10.57
CA MET A 1 -36.67 -36.35 -10.14
C MET A 1 -36.41 -35.28 -9.09
N TYR A 2 -36.94 -34.16 -9.30
CA TYR A 2 -37.16 -32.90 -8.60
C TYR A 2 -36.38 -31.73 -9.17
N ARG A 3 -37.07 -31.01 -10.01
CA ARG A 3 -36.79 -29.62 -10.42
C ARG A 3 -37.23 -28.69 -9.30
N LEU A 4 -36.43 -27.64 -9.04
CA LEU A 4 -36.93 -26.41 -8.44
C LEU A 4 -36.39 -25.21 -9.21
N ASN A 5 -37.32 -24.50 -9.83
CA ASN A 5 -37.20 -23.22 -10.49
C ASN A 5 -36.87 -22.13 -9.46
N SER A 6 -35.91 -21.26 -9.74
CA SER A 6 -35.83 -19.97 -9.11
C SER A 6 -35.77 -18.90 -10.20
N VAL A 7 -36.74 -18.04 -10.18
CA VAL A 7 -37.02 -16.88 -10.98
C VAL A 7 -36.03 -15.77 -10.61
N PHE A 8 -35.26 -15.27 -11.58
CA PHE A 8 -34.61 -13.97 -11.51
C PHE A 8 -35.18 -13.06 -12.57
N PRO A 9 -35.59 -11.83 -12.25
CA PRO A 9 -36.03 -10.87 -13.24
C PRO A 9 -34.81 -10.22 -13.93
N THR A 10 -34.92 -10.16 -15.24
CA THR A 10 -33.96 -9.58 -16.18
C THR A 10 -33.84 -8.06 -16.04
N ARG A 11 -32.60 -7.59 -16.15
CA ARG A 11 -32.23 -6.20 -16.36
C ARG A 11 -32.75 -5.71 -17.72
N ALA A 12 -33.80 -4.92 -17.72
CA ALA A 12 -34.10 -3.97 -18.81
C ALA A 12 -35.14 -2.97 -18.29
N ALA A 13 -34.70 -1.78 -17.91
CA ALA A 13 -35.40 -0.50 -17.88
C ALA A 13 -34.80 0.43 -16.81
N ILE A 14 -33.76 1.12 -17.14
CA ILE A 14 -33.43 2.50 -16.71
C ILE A 14 -32.27 2.96 -17.63
N ARG A 15 -32.63 3.34 -18.83
CA ARG A 15 -31.85 4.25 -19.68
C ARG A 15 -32.83 5.22 -20.26
N SER A 16 -32.91 6.40 -19.67
CA SER A 16 -33.21 7.67 -20.35
C SER A 16 -33.32 8.77 -19.30
N ASN A 17 -32.61 9.83 -19.55
CA ASN A 17 -32.53 11.13 -18.88
C ASN A 17 -31.32 11.30 -17.95
N LEU A 18 -30.21 11.66 -18.55
CA LEU A 18 -29.32 12.76 -18.17
C LEU A 18 -28.27 12.97 -19.27
N ALA A 19 -28.65 13.71 -20.28
CA ALA A 19 -27.71 14.43 -21.13
C ALA A 19 -28.07 15.91 -20.98
N LEU A 20 -27.02 16.76 -20.94
CA LEU A 20 -27.04 18.23 -20.93
C LEU A 20 -26.91 18.87 -19.56
N ALA A 21 -25.67 19.17 -19.18
CA ALA A 21 -25.21 20.47 -18.70
C ALA A 21 -23.68 20.43 -18.52
N GLY A 22 -22.95 20.94 -19.50
CA GLY A 22 -21.53 21.30 -19.39
C GLY A 22 -21.36 22.58 -18.60
N SER A 23 -20.17 22.70 -18.01
CA SER A 23 -19.56 23.78 -17.21
C SER A 23 -19.60 25.18 -17.90
N PRO A 24 -19.19 26.28 -17.25
CA PRO A 24 -18.13 26.42 -16.23
C PRO A 24 -18.47 27.33 -15.03
N CYS A 25 -17.62 27.23 -13.99
CA CYS A 25 -17.54 28.18 -12.90
C CYS A 25 -17.17 29.59 -13.36
N HIS A 26 -18.03 30.57 -13.04
CA HIS A 26 -17.62 31.93 -12.71
C HIS A 26 -18.54 32.49 -11.63
N SER A 27 -17.88 33.04 -10.62
CA SER A 27 -18.42 33.80 -9.51
C SER A 27 -19.25 34.97 -9.96
N GLU A 28 -20.42 35.13 -9.34
CA GLU A 28 -21.02 36.41 -8.96
C GLU A 28 -22.37 36.09 -8.29
N ALA A 29 -22.38 36.14 -6.97
CA ALA A 29 -23.62 36.04 -6.21
C ALA A 29 -24.36 37.39 -6.33
N GLU A 30 -25.36 37.45 -7.19
CA GLU A 30 -26.24 38.61 -7.32
C GLU A 30 -27.08 38.85 -6.07
N PRO A 31 -27.33 40.15 -5.68
CA PRO A 31 -28.08 40.52 -4.46
C PRO A 31 -29.59 40.28 -4.53
N LYS A 32 -30.10 39.58 -5.54
CA LYS A 32 -31.56 39.32 -5.73
C LYS A 32 -32.15 38.30 -4.75
N ASN A 33 -31.33 37.43 -4.14
CA ASN A 33 -31.85 36.40 -3.23
C ASN A 33 -32.19 36.93 -1.82
N LEU A 34 -31.62 38.05 -1.40
CA LEU A 34 -31.91 38.66 -0.10
C LEU A 34 -33.28 39.35 -0.07
N ALA A 35 -33.73 39.88 -1.21
CA ALA A 35 -35.02 40.52 -1.33
C ALA A 35 -36.20 39.54 -1.30
N VAL A 36 -35.99 38.31 -1.80
CA VAL A 36 -37.03 37.27 -1.76
C VAL A 36 -37.18 36.68 -0.36
N ALA A 37 -36.08 36.47 0.36
CA ALA A 37 -36.12 36.00 1.74
C ALA A 37 -36.82 37.01 2.68
N ASN A 38 -36.56 38.32 2.54
CA ASN A 38 -37.20 39.34 3.31
C ASN A 38 -38.70 39.52 3.01
N ARG A 39 -39.14 39.22 1.76
CA ARG A 39 -40.56 39.24 1.40
C ARG A 39 -41.35 38.08 2.04
N LEU A 40 -40.78 36.89 2.06
CA LEU A 40 -41.40 35.71 2.69
C LEU A 40 -41.54 35.83 4.21
N ILE A 41 -40.58 36.50 4.87
CA ILE A 41 -40.65 36.75 6.31
C ILE A 41 -41.72 37.80 6.62
N ALA A 42 -41.87 38.83 5.78
CA ALA A 42 -42.89 39.87 5.95
C ALA A 42 -44.33 39.37 5.71
N GLU A 43 -44.53 38.40 4.81
CA GLU A 43 -45.86 37.78 4.58
C GLU A 43 -46.27 36.82 5.71
N LYS A 44 -45.32 36.07 6.29
CA LYS A 44 -45.60 35.16 7.42
C LYS A 44 -45.95 35.89 8.71
N LEU A 45 -45.54 37.15 8.87
CA LEU A 45 -45.87 37.97 10.05
C LEU A 45 -47.21 38.73 9.95
N ARG A 46 -47.88 38.72 8.78
CA ARG A 46 -49.21 39.35 8.60
C ARG A 46 -50.40 38.43 8.87
N GLY A 47 -50.15 37.15 9.17
CA GLY A 47 -51.21 36.14 9.25
C GLY A 47 -51.84 35.88 10.63
N THR A 48 -51.42 36.55 11.70
CA THR A 48 -51.87 36.22 13.07
C THR A 48 -52.27 37.43 13.89
N TYR A 49 -53.38 38.09 13.49
CA TYR A 49 -54.14 38.91 14.44
C TYR A 49 -55.64 38.80 14.18
N PRO A 50 -56.44 38.31 15.15
CA PRO A 50 -57.90 38.33 15.05
C PRO A 50 -58.44 39.73 15.33
N ARG A 51 -59.32 40.22 14.40
CA ARG A 51 -60.13 41.41 14.63
C ARG A 51 -61.23 41.08 15.63
N ARG A 52 -61.18 41.70 16.82
CA ARG A 52 -62.38 41.99 17.58
C ARG A 52 -62.18 43.30 18.42
N GLY A 53 -63.09 44.19 18.18
CA GLY A 53 -63.06 45.48 18.80
C GLY A 53 -63.53 45.46 20.25
N THR A 54 -62.88 46.32 21.09
CA THR A 54 -63.42 46.96 22.25
C THR A 54 -62.62 48.25 22.46
N ARG A 55 -63.36 49.36 22.48
CA ARG A 55 -62.81 50.69 22.82
C ARG A 55 -62.44 50.70 24.31
N HIS A 56 -61.13 50.69 24.60
CA HIS A 56 -60.63 51.17 25.89
C HIS A 56 -59.66 52.31 25.60
N ARG A 57 -59.89 53.42 26.30
CA ARG A 57 -59.01 54.60 26.38
C ARG A 57 -57.62 54.10 26.83
N MET A 58 -56.70 54.04 25.92
CA MET A 58 -55.29 53.92 26.29
C MET A 58 -54.70 55.29 26.49
N THR A 59 -54.35 55.55 27.74
CA THR A 59 -53.42 56.60 28.14
C THR A 59 -52.13 56.46 27.35
N LEU A 60 -51.67 57.57 26.76
CA LEU A 60 -50.38 57.69 26.06
C LEU A 60 -49.24 57.23 26.99
N LEU A 61 -48.80 56.01 26.81
CA LEU A 61 -47.52 55.56 27.36
C LEU A 61 -46.41 56.08 26.43
N ASP A 62 -45.55 56.84 27.06
CA ASP A 62 -44.43 57.59 26.52
C ASP A 62 -43.53 56.64 25.68
N HIS A 63 -43.44 56.86 24.38
CA HIS A 63 -42.64 56.13 23.41
C HIS A 63 -41.10 56.18 23.64
N ARG A 64 -40.66 56.89 24.67
CA ARG A 64 -39.24 57.07 24.99
C ARG A 64 -38.60 55.96 25.82
N THR A 65 -39.39 54.98 26.33
CA THR A 65 -38.85 53.92 27.23
C THR A 65 -38.51 52.62 26.52
N ILE A 66 -38.81 52.42 25.22
CA ILE A 66 -38.61 51.14 24.50
C ILE A 66 -37.30 51.07 23.74
N PHE A 67 -36.69 52.23 23.43
CA PHE A 67 -35.41 52.25 22.73
C PHE A 67 -34.29 52.78 23.64
N ARG A 68 -33.74 51.92 24.52
CA ARG A 68 -32.43 52.18 25.11
C ARG A 68 -31.35 51.81 24.09
N PRO A 69 -30.57 52.78 23.59
CA PRO A 69 -29.54 52.52 22.55
C PRO A 69 -28.46 51.53 22.98
N GLU A 70 -28.31 51.32 24.29
CA GLU A 70 -27.37 50.34 24.84
C GLU A 70 -27.79 48.87 24.60
N ARG A 71 -29.10 48.55 24.66
CA ARG A 71 -29.60 47.20 24.38
C ARG A 71 -29.46 46.84 22.91
N THR A 72 -29.71 47.77 22.01
CA THR A 72 -29.56 47.56 20.58
C THR A 72 -28.09 47.32 20.20
N ARG A 73 -27.15 48.06 20.82
CA ARG A 73 -25.70 47.83 20.63
C ARG A 73 -25.25 46.52 21.21
N PHE A 74 -25.84 46.05 22.30
CA PHE A 74 -25.54 44.72 22.86
C PHE A 74 -26.01 43.58 21.95
N PHE A 75 -27.24 43.65 21.41
CA PHE A 75 -27.77 42.68 20.46
C PHE A 75 -26.97 42.63 19.15
N LEU A 76 -26.57 43.78 18.61
CA LEU A 76 -25.73 43.84 17.40
C LEU A 76 -24.33 43.22 17.63
N LYS A 77 -23.73 43.45 18.79
CA LYS A 77 -22.45 42.79 19.17
C LYS A 77 -22.62 41.31 19.37
N LEU A 78 -23.73 40.84 19.92
CA LEU A 78 -24.02 39.42 20.10
C LEU A 78 -24.23 38.69 18.74
N ILE A 79 -24.98 39.34 17.83
CA ILE A 79 -25.17 38.82 16.47
C ILE A 79 -23.84 38.75 15.73
N ALA A 80 -23.02 39.80 15.76
CA ALA A 80 -21.69 39.81 15.15
C ALA A 80 -20.76 38.75 15.75
N ALA A 81 -20.81 38.49 17.06
CA ALA A 81 -20.05 37.44 17.70
C ALA A 81 -20.51 36.02 17.26
N ILE A 82 -21.83 35.83 17.14
CA ILE A 82 -22.41 34.55 16.66
C ILE A 82 -22.04 34.32 15.20
N GLU A 83 -22.12 35.33 14.33
CA GLU A 83 -21.69 35.24 12.94
C GLU A 83 -20.18 34.93 12.80
N THR A 84 -19.36 35.55 13.67
CA THR A 84 -17.92 35.30 13.70
C THR A 84 -17.61 33.85 14.15
N ILE A 85 -18.34 33.34 15.14
CA ILE A 85 -18.19 31.96 15.62
C ILE A 85 -18.68 30.95 14.52
N LEU A 86 -19.78 31.26 13.83
CA LEU A 86 -20.30 30.45 12.74
C LEU A 86 -19.33 30.43 11.56
N LEU A 87 -18.74 31.58 11.20
CA LEU A 87 -17.71 31.68 10.16
C LEU A 87 -16.42 30.91 10.53
N LEU A 88 -16.00 30.99 11.79
CA LEU A 88 -14.86 30.24 12.31
C LEU A 88 -15.13 28.71 12.32
N SER A 89 -16.34 28.27 12.67
CA SER A 89 -16.69 26.84 12.60
C SER A 89 -16.78 26.32 11.18
N LEU A 90 -17.30 27.10 10.23
CA LEU A 90 -17.30 26.75 8.80
C LEU A 90 -15.88 26.71 8.19
N CYS A 91 -14.97 27.56 8.66
CA CYS A 91 -13.56 27.50 8.25
C CYS A 91 -12.83 26.27 8.78
N THR A 92 -13.17 25.75 9.98
CA THR A 92 -12.52 24.55 10.53
C THR A 92 -12.93 23.28 9.78
N ASP A 93 -14.15 23.18 9.26
CA ASP A 93 -14.59 22.03 8.46
C ASP A 93 -13.96 21.99 7.05
N ILE A 94 -13.57 23.15 6.50
CA ILE A 94 -12.90 23.21 5.17
C ILE A 94 -11.44 22.74 5.26
N PHE A 95 -10.78 22.84 6.42
CA PHE A 95 -9.39 22.35 6.62
C PHE A 95 -9.29 20.88 7.03
N ALA A 96 -10.39 20.19 7.33
CA ALA A 96 -10.39 18.83 7.86
C ALA A 96 -10.66 17.73 6.82
N GLN A 97 -10.82 18.04 5.54
CA GLN A 97 -10.90 17.02 4.50
C GLN A 97 -9.47 16.57 4.18
N SER A 98 -8.95 15.66 5.01
CA SER A 98 -7.73 14.92 4.71
C SER A 98 -7.94 14.21 3.37
N GLU A 99 -7.25 14.70 2.32
CA GLU A 99 -7.24 14.00 1.04
C GLU A 99 -6.86 12.54 1.29
N THR A 100 -7.68 11.63 0.82
CA THR A 100 -7.45 10.18 0.94
C THR A 100 -6.18 9.79 0.21
N ILE A 101 -5.30 9.04 0.89
CA ILE A 101 -4.07 8.49 0.30
C ILE A 101 -4.43 7.24 -0.49
N ARG A 102 -4.01 7.18 -1.74
CA ARG A 102 -4.21 6.03 -2.62
C ARG A 102 -2.99 5.11 -2.52
N VAL A 103 -3.21 3.90 -2.00
CA VAL A 103 -2.15 2.91 -1.80
C VAL A 103 -2.35 1.74 -2.75
N LEU A 104 -1.46 1.62 -3.72
CA LEU A 104 -1.38 0.50 -4.64
C LEU A 104 -0.55 -0.61 -4.00
N TYR A 105 -1.05 -1.83 -3.98
CA TYR A 105 -0.28 -2.97 -3.49
C TYR A 105 -0.35 -4.13 -4.47
N TYR A 106 0.78 -4.80 -4.68
CA TYR A 106 0.86 -5.91 -5.61
C TYR A 106 0.37 -7.22 -4.94
N PRO A 107 -0.64 -7.88 -5.48
CA PRO A 107 -0.87 -9.29 -5.17
C PRO A 107 0.27 -10.13 -5.81
N PRO A 108 0.59 -11.35 -5.36
CA PRO A 108 -0.15 -12.15 -4.39
C PRO A 108 0.19 -11.82 -2.95
N TRP A 109 -0.55 -12.49 -2.05
CA TRP A 109 -0.28 -12.48 -0.62
C TRP A 109 1.16 -12.94 -0.32
N ASN A 110 1.89 -12.14 0.47
CA ASN A 110 3.30 -12.36 0.79
C ASN A 110 3.55 -11.99 2.24
N ILE A 111 4.28 -12.87 2.98
CA ILE A 111 4.55 -12.66 4.41
C ILE A 111 5.39 -11.40 4.66
N SER A 112 6.24 -10.98 3.73
CA SER A 112 6.99 -9.72 3.85
C SER A 112 6.09 -8.48 3.98
N LYS A 113 4.82 -8.57 3.53
CA LYS A 113 3.80 -7.52 3.68
C LYS A 113 3.00 -7.63 4.99
N LEU A 114 3.27 -8.63 5.82
CA LEU A 114 2.57 -8.84 7.09
C LEU A 114 2.43 -7.55 7.92
N PRO A 115 3.47 -6.71 8.09
CA PRO A 115 3.35 -5.46 8.83
C PRO A 115 2.27 -4.53 8.27
N MET A 116 2.17 -4.42 6.94
CA MET A 116 1.16 -3.59 6.27
C MET A 116 -0.26 -4.13 6.51
N TYR A 117 -0.44 -5.45 6.38
CA TYR A 117 -1.76 -6.06 6.61
C TYR A 117 -2.22 -5.90 8.05
N LEU A 118 -1.31 -6.11 9.01
CA LEU A 118 -1.61 -5.90 10.44
C LEU A 118 -1.90 -4.43 10.75
N ALA A 119 -1.16 -3.51 10.15
CA ALA A 119 -1.41 -2.07 10.32
C ALA A 119 -2.78 -1.68 9.77
N ARG A 120 -3.15 -2.19 8.59
CA ARG A 120 -4.46 -1.96 7.98
C ARG A 120 -5.59 -2.53 8.83
N ASP A 121 -5.50 -3.82 9.18
CA ASP A 121 -6.60 -4.53 9.88
C ASP A 121 -6.74 -4.10 11.35
N ALA A 122 -5.69 -3.48 11.92
CA ALA A 122 -5.74 -2.82 13.23
C ALA A 122 -6.06 -1.31 13.16
N GLU A 123 -6.43 -0.80 11.96
CA GLU A 123 -6.79 0.60 11.73
C GLU A 123 -5.72 1.60 12.21
N LEU A 124 -4.42 1.24 12.08
CA LEU A 124 -3.33 2.07 12.59
C LEU A 124 -3.12 3.34 11.75
N PHE A 125 -3.49 3.31 10.48
CA PHE A 125 -3.45 4.47 9.59
C PHE A 125 -4.55 5.46 9.94
N GLU A 126 -5.77 4.99 10.15
CA GLU A 126 -6.93 5.78 10.53
C GLU A 126 -6.74 6.43 11.90
N ARG A 127 -6.19 5.68 12.87
CA ARG A 127 -5.82 6.21 14.20
C ARG A 127 -4.72 7.28 14.13
N ALA A 128 -3.89 7.25 13.09
CA ALA A 128 -2.91 8.31 12.81
C ALA A 128 -3.53 9.51 12.05
N GLY A 129 -4.84 9.50 11.81
CA GLY A 129 -5.56 10.55 11.07
C GLY A 129 -5.34 10.49 9.56
N LEU A 130 -5.08 9.30 9.00
CA LEU A 130 -5.02 9.08 7.56
C LEU A 130 -6.29 8.39 7.08
N SER A 131 -6.85 8.87 5.97
CA SER A 131 -7.80 8.12 5.17
C SER A 131 -7.02 7.39 4.05
N VAL A 132 -7.20 6.07 3.92
CA VAL A 132 -6.45 5.26 2.95
C VAL A 132 -7.39 4.48 2.04
N THR A 133 -7.23 4.64 0.73
CA THR A 133 -7.87 3.78 -0.27
C THR A 133 -6.85 2.77 -0.79
N TRP A 134 -7.19 1.49 -0.67
CA TRP A 134 -6.37 0.38 -1.11
C TRP A 134 -6.72 -0.02 -2.54
N ILE A 135 -5.72 -0.06 -3.44
CA ILE A 135 -5.89 -0.38 -4.84
C ILE A 135 -5.21 -1.72 -5.13
N ASP A 136 -6.02 -2.72 -5.54
CA ASP A 136 -5.52 -3.98 -6.06
C ASP A 136 -5.59 -3.94 -7.59
N PRO A 137 -4.46 -3.95 -8.30
CA PRO A 137 -4.45 -3.89 -9.77
C PRO A 137 -4.84 -5.23 -10.41
N GLY A 138 -4.84 -6.34 -9.66
CA GLY A 138 -5.17 -7.68 -10.13
C GLY A 138 -4.10 -8.34 -11.00
N SER A 139 -3.16 -7.59 -11.59
CA SER A 139 -2.04 -8.13 -12.37
C SER A 139 -0.81 -7.23 -12.32
N ASN A 140 0.37 -7.80 -12.64
CA ASN A 140 1.62 -7.06 -12.70
C ASN A 140 1.64 -5.98 -13.81
N GLU A 141 1.02 -6.27 -14.94
CA GLU A 141 0.90 -5.33 -16.06
C GLU A 141 0.08 -4.10 -15.65
N LYS A 142 -1.09 -4.31 -15.04
CA LYS A 142 -1.94 -3.23 -14.53
C LYS A 142 -1.27 -2.46 -13.40
N LEU A 143 -0.50 -3.14 -12.54
CA LEU A 143 0.30 -2.48 -11.51
C LEU A 143 1.24 -1.43 -12.11
N LEU A 144 2.03 -1.82 -13.10
CA LEU A 144 2.98 -0.91 -13.78
C LEU A 144 2.24 0.22 -14.51
N ALA A 145 1.10 -0.08 -15.13
CA ALA A 145 0.26 0.93 -15.78
C ALA A 145 -0.28 1.94 -14.78
N SER A 146 -0.81 1.49 -13.63
CA SER A 146 -1.32 2.36 -12.56
C SER A 146 -0.21 3.24 -11.96
N MET A 147 0.99 2.69 -11.74
CA MET A 147 2.15 3.47 -11.29
C MET A 147 2.50 4.55 -12.31
N LYS A 148 2.57 4.20 -13.60
CA LYS A 148 2.94 5.12 -14.68
C LYS A 148 1.92 6.25 -14.84
N GLN A 149 0.65 5.96 -14.68
CA GLN A 149 -0.46 6.93 -14.80
C GLN A 149 -0.64 7.79 -13.56
N GLY A 150 0.01 7.43 -12.43
CA GLY A 150 -0.11 8.16 -11.16
C GLY A 150 -1.46 7.95 -10.49
N GLU A 151 -2.03 6.75 -10.61
CA GLU A 151 -3.26 6.37 -9.93
C GLU A 151 -3.06 6.13 -8.43
N ALA A 152 -1.80 6.02 -7.98
CA ALA A 152 -1.44 5.83 -6.58
C ALA A 152 -0.47 6.90 -6.09
N ASP A 153 -0.59 7.24 -4.81
CA ASP A 153 0.33 8.13 -4.10
C ASP A 153 1.46 7.33 -3.44
N ILE A 154 1.13 6.13 -2.97
CA ILE A 154 2.06 5.15 -2.39
C ILE A 154 1.87 3.81 -3.11
N ALA A 155 2.94 3.09 -3.35
CA ALA A 155 2.93 1.74 -3.90
C ALA A 155 3.73 0.79 -3.00
N VAL A 156 3.14 -0.38 -2.66
CA VAL A 156 3.79 -1.45 -1.92
C VAL A 156 4.13 -2.57 -2.92
N VAL A 157 5.37 -2.55 -3.38
CA VAL A 157 5.83 -3.29 -4.56
C VAL A 157 7.25 -3.82 -4.34
N SER A 158 7.84 -4.43 -5.35
CA SER A 158 9.27 -4.70 -5.35
C SER A 158 10.05 -3.51 -5.93
N ALA A 159 11.26 -3.26 -5.44
CA ALA A 159 12.11 -2.16 -5.92
C ALA A 159 12.34 -2.20 -7.45
N ASN A 160 12.39 -3.39 -8.07
CA ASN A 160 12.51 -3.50 -9.52
C ASN A 160 11.32 -2.91 -10.28
N HIS A 161 10.09 -2.90 -9.73
CA HIS A 161 8.96 -2.20 -10.35
C HIS A 161 9.17 -0.68 -10.34
N VAL A 162 9.74 -0.15 -9.25
CA VAL A 162 10.08 1.28 -9.15
C VAL A 162 11.17 1.65 -10.16
N VAL A 163 12.21 0.82 -10.27
CA VAL A 163 13.28 1.00 -11.27
C VAL A 163 12.69 0.99 -12.68
N GLN A 164 11.89 -0.02 -13.01
CA GLN A 164 11.27 -0.14 -14.33
C GLN A 164 10.36 1.03 -14.64
N ASN A 165 9.49 1.42 -13.70
CA ASN A 165 8.60 2.57 -13.86
C ASN A 165 9.36 3.86 -14.14
N ASN A 166 10.39 4.15 -13.32
CA ASN A 166 11.18 5.38 -13.46
C ASN A 166 12.03 5.38 -14.73
N ALA A 167 12.60 4.23 -15.12
CA ALA A 167 13.39 4.07 -16.32
C ALA A 167 12.58 4.19 -17.62
N THR A 168 11.28 3.87 -17.58
CA THR A 168 10.40 3.91 -18.78
C THR A 168 9.53 5.16 -18.87
N GLY A 169 9.89 6.22 -18.12
CA GLY A 169 9.20 7.51 -18.17
C GLY A 169 7.88 7.55 -17.42
N GLY A 170 7.67 6.67 -16.45
CA GLY A 170 6.58 6.76 -15.49
C GLY A 170 6.72 7.95 -14.53
N ARG A 171 5.70 8.24 -13.73
CA ARG A 171 5.81 9.21 -12.64
C ARG A 171 6.92 8.77 -11.69
N ARG A 172 7.77 9.72 -11.29
CA ARG A 172 8.92 9.43 -10.43
C ARG A 172 8.46 8.91 -9.08
N MET A 173 8.80 7.67 -8.77
CA MET A 173 8.57 7.03 -7.48
C MET A 173 9.87 7.01 -6.67
N MET A 174 9.77 7.26 -5.36
CA MET A 174 10.87 7.24 -4.40
C MET A 174 10.64 6.15 -3.38
N LEU A 175 11.59 5.27 -3.19
CA LEU A 175 11.57 4.26 -2.13
C LEU A 175 11.83 4.92 -0.77
N VAL A 176 10.99 4.64 0.21
CA VAL A 176 11.04 5.27 1.54
C VAL A 176 11.19 4.24 2.67
N GLY A 177 11.05 2.96 2.39
CA GLY A 177 11.19 1.89 3.38
C GLY A 177 11.02 0.51 2.78
N ASN A 178 11.40 -0.52 3.55
CA ASN A 178 11.28 -1.93 3.19
C ASN A 178 10.95 -2.79 4.41
N THR A 179 10.03 -3.74 4.28
CA THR A 179 9.68 -4.69 5.36
C THR A 179 10.03 -6.14 5.05
N GLY A 180 10.78 -6.40 4.00
CA GLY A 180 11.28 -7.74 3.74
C GLY A 180 11.78 -7.97 2.34
N PHE A 181 12.47 -9.06 2.18
CA PHE A 181 13.07 -9.52 0.93
C PHE A 181 12.68 -10.97 0.67
N ASN A 182 13.03 -11.52 -0.48
CA ASN A 182 12.78 -12.92 -0.80
C ASN A 182 13.77 -13.81 -0.06
N TYR A 183 13.28 -14.58 0.93
CA TYR A 183 14.10 -15.59 1.61
C TYR A 183 14.26 -16.80 0.70
N SER A 184 15.49 -17.14 0.35
CA SER A 184 15.79 -18.28 -0.52
C SER A 184 17.18 -18.85 -0.25
N ALA A 185 17.33 -20.14 -0.59
CA ALA A 185 18.61 -20.83 -0.58
C ALA A 185 18.83 -21.52 -1.93
N LEU A 186 20.06 -21.55 -2.41
CA LEU A 186 20.46 -22.38 -3.54
C LEU A 186 20.74 -23.79 -3.03
N LEU A 187 19.83 -24.70 -3.33
CA LEU A 187 19.97 -26.12 -3.00
C LEU A 187 20.39 -26.88 -4.25
N ALA A 188 21.19 -27.91 -4.01
CA ALA A 188 21.71 -28.78 -5.05
C ALA A 188 21.37 -30.25 -4.81
N ALA A 189 21.24 -31.01 -5.91
CA ALA A 189 21.02 -32.43 -5.90
C ALA A 189 22.16 -33.19 -5.14
N PRO A 190 21.92 -34.40 -4.63
CA PRO A 190 22.89 -35.16 -3.85
C PRO A 190 24.25 -35.37 -4.51
N SER A 191 24.29 -35.38 -5.85
CA SER A 191 25.51 -35.53 -6.63
C SER A 191 26.38 -34.28 -6.72
N ILE A 192 25.84 -33.12 -6.39
CA ILE A 192 26.52 -31.81 -6.46
C ILE A 192 27.07 -31.47 -5.09
N LYS A 193 28.38 -31.47 -4.92
CA LYS A 193 29.05 -31.21 -3.64
C LYS A 193 29.63 -29.81 -3.57
N THR A 194 30.02 -29.27 -4.69
CA THR A 194 30.66 -27.95 -4.80
C THR A 194 30.00 -27.13 -5.92
N ILE A 195 30.25 -25.83 -5.91
CA ILE A 195 29.77 -24.93 -6.97
C ILE A 195 30.31 -25.31 -8.31
N ARG A 196 31.53 -25.84 -8.39
CA ARG A 196 32.15 -26.29 -9.66
C ARG A 196 31.43 -27.48 -10.31
N ASP A 197 30.76 -28.31 -9.52
CA ASP A 197 29.99 -29.45 -10.03
C ASP A 197 28.76 -29.01 -10.82
N LEU A 198 28.38 -27.74 -10.76
CA LEU A 198 27.28 -27.17 -11.54
C LEU A 198 27.63 -26.90 -13.02
N PHE A 199 28.93 -26.82 -13.36
CA PHE A 199 29.33 -26.55 -14.76
C PHE A 199 28.77 -27.60 -15.70
N GLY A 200 28.13 -27.14 -16.77
CA GLY A 200 27.47 -28.00 -17.77
C GLY A 200 26.17 -28.66 -17.30
N LYS A 201 25.70 -28.36 -16.08
CA LYS A 201 24.49 -28.99 -15.52
C LYS A 201 23.24 -28.13 -15.75
N LYS A 202 22.07 -28.79 -15.64
CA LYS A 202 20.76 -28.12 -15.65
C LYS A 202 20.50 -27.49 -14.30
N VAL A 203 20.22 -26.20 -14.28
CA VAL A 203 19.81 -25.43 -13.08
C VAL A 203 18.38 -24.95 -13.25
N GLY A 204 17.51 -25.31 -12.33
CA GLY A 204 16.10 -24.92 -12.33
C GLY A 204 15.92 -23.43 -12.02
N THR A 205 15.09 -22.77 -12.81
CA THR A 205 14.76 -21.34 -12.63
C THR A 205 13.26 -21.10 -12.82
N GLY A 206 12.80 -19.85 -12.67
CA GLY A 206 11.45 -19.43 -13.07
C GLY A 206 11.36 -19.18 -14.56
N GLU A 207 10.17 -18.77 -15.02
CA GLU A 207 9.99 -18.30 -16.40
C GLU A 207 10.98 -17.18 -16.72
N PRO A 208 11.52 -17.11 -17.95
CA PRO A 208 12.49 -16.09 -18.32
C PRO A 208 12.02 -14.67 -18.01
N GLY A 209 12.86 -13.91 -17.31
CA GLY A 209 12.56 -12.54 -16.87
C GLY A 209 11.70 -12.42 -15.62
N SER A 210 11.17 -13.52 -15.08
CA SER A 210 10.48 -13.52 -13.78
C SER A 210 11.44 -13.26 -12.62
N THR A 211 10.91 -12.84 -11.46
CA THR A 211 11.74 -12.65 -10.25
C THR A 211 12.54 -13.90 -9.87
N PRO A 212 11.98 -15.12 -9.85
CA PRO A 212 12.75 -16.32 -9.58
C PRO A 212 13.88 -16.57 -10.61
N ASP A 213 13.66 -16.28 -11.90
CA ASP A 213 14.71 -16.38 -12.91
C ASP A 213 15.85 -15.38 -12.65
N GLN A 214 15.50 -14.14 -12.43
CA GLN A 214 16.47 -13.08 -12.16
C GLN A 214 17.29 -13.36 -10.90
N LEU A 215 16.65 -13.83 -9.82
CA LEU A 215 17.33 -14.19 -8.55
C LEU A 215 18.27 -15.40 -8.76
N THR A 216 17.86 -16.41 -9.53
CA THR A 216 18.72 -17.57 -9.86
C THR A 216 19.95 -17.14 -10.64
N ARG A 217 19.77 -16.33 -11.68
CA ARG A 217 20.91 -15.79 -12.47
C ARG A 217 21.84 -14.93 -11.62
N LEU A 218 21.28 -14.13 -10.73
CA LEU A 218 22.06 -13.31 -9.81
C LEU A 218 22.87 -14.18 -8.83
N ALA A 219 22.24 -15.20 -8.24
CA ALA A 219 22.91 -16.13 -7.33
C ALA A 219 24.09 -16.82 -8.02
N LEU A 220 23.87 -17.34 -9.24
CA LEU A 220 24.93 -17.97 -10.02
C LEU A 220 26.10 -17.01 -10.29
N ARG A 221 25.84 -15.77 -10.72
CA ARG A 221 26.90 -14.78 -10.95
C ARG A 221 27.70 -14.48 -9.68
N LYS A 222 27.03 -14.32 -8.54
CA LYS A 222 27.69 -14.10 -7.24
C LYS A 222 28.57 -15.28 -6.81
N LEU A 223 28.26 -16.48 -7.29
CA LEU A 223 29.04 -17.69 -7.08
C LEU A 223 30.13 -17.90 -8.16
N GLY A 224 30.30 -16.95 -9.08
CA GLY A 224 31.30 -17.01 -10.13
C GLY A 224 30.91 -17.90 -11.34
N ILE A 225 29.61 -18.21 -11.48
CA ILE A 225 29.08 -19.00 -12.61
C ILE A 225 28.38 -18.02 -13.58
N ASP A 226 28.77 -18.09 -14.87
CA ASP A 226 28.05 -17.39 -15.92
C ASP A 226 26.75 -18.16 -16.27
N PRO A 227 25.56 -17.63 -15.95
CA PRO A 227 24.31 -18.34 -16.17
C PRO A 227 23.94 -18.52 -17.65
N GLN A 228 24.69 -17.92 -18.57
CA GLN A 228 24.47 -18.07 -20.01
C GLN A 228 25.43 -19.11 -20.69
N LYS A 229 26.57 -19.35 -20.04
CA LYS A 229 27.62 -20.18 -20.63
C LYS A 229 27.89 -21.45 -19.83
N ASP A 230 27.88 -21.34 -18.50
CA ASP A 230 28.42 -22.40 -17.64
C ASP A 230 27.35 -23.41 -17.22
N VAL A 231 26.07 -23.08 -17.34
CA VAL A 231 24.93 -23.94 -16.94
C VAL A 231 23.80 -23.87 -17.96
N ALA A 232 22.97 -24.92 -18.01
CA ALA A 232 21.74 -24.90 -18.77
C ALA A 232 20.58 -24.49 -17.86
N LEU A 233 20.08 -23.27 -18.00
CA LEU A 233 18.91 -22.80 -17.24
C LEU A 233 17.64 -23.45 -17.78
N VAL A 234 16.88 -24.10 -16.90
CA VAL A 234 15.64 -24.81 -17.24
C VAL A 234 14.48 -24.10 -16.51
N PRO A 235 13.58 -23.42 -17.24
CA PRO A 235 12.39 -22.88 -16.66
C PRO A 235 11.53 -24.00 -16.07
N LEU A 236 11.25 -23.92 -14.78
CA LEU A 236 10.35 -24.85 -14.11
C LEU A 236 8.97 -24.18 -14.07
N ALA A 237 7.97 -24.83 -14.67
CA ALA A 237 6.61 -24.31 -14.70
C ALA A 237 6.15 -23.88 -13.30
N GLU A 238 5.32 -22.85 -13.24
CA GLU A 238 4.63 -22.44 -12.01
C GLU A 238 3.58 -23.49 -11.63
N GLY A 239 4.07 -24.69 -11.33
CA GLY A 239 3.31 -25.82 -10.85
C GLY A 239 3.41 -25.96 -9.34
N ARG A 240 2.92 -27.08 -8.83
CA ARG A 240 3.08 -27.43 -7.42
C ARG A 240 4.57 -27.43 -7.07
N ASN A 241 4.94 -26.72 -6.03
CA ASN A 241 6.31 -26.69 -5.49
C ASN A 241 6.90 -28.10 -5.29
N SER A 242 6.02 -29.09 -5.02
CA SER A 242 6.37 -30.52 -4.92
C SER A 242 7.04 -31.09 -6.17
N ASP A 243 6.66 -30.65 -7.37
CA ASP A 243 7.19 -31.21 -8.62
C ASP A 243 8.58 -30.64 -8.91
N ARG A 244 8.80 -29.37 -8.61
CA ARG A 244 10.15 -28.75 -8.67
C ARG A 244 11.13 -29.43 -7.72
N VAL A 245 10.68 -29.73 -6.51
CA VAL A 245 11.48 -30.42 -5.50
C VAL A 245 11.79 -31.85 -5.94
N LYS A 246 10.84 -32.54 -6.57
CA LYS A 246 11.09 -33.91 -7.13
C LYS A 246 12.17 -33.89 -8.18
N SER A 247 12.18 -32.93 -9.12
CA SER A 247 13.23 -32.81 -10.15
C SER A 247 14.61 -32.58 -9.52
N LEU A 248 14.68 -31.83 -8.39
CA LEU A 248 15.93 -31.66 -7.65
C LEU A 248 16.37 -32.95 -6.94
N LEU A 249 15.46 -33.64 -6.27
CA LEU A 249 15.75 -34.89 -5.54
C LEU A 249 16.11 -36.05 -6.45
N SER A 250 15.54 -36.11 -7.65
CA SER A 250 15.86 -37.12 -8.67
C SER A 250 17.18 -36.84 -9.40
N GLY A 251 17.72 -35.61 -9.29
CA GLY A 251 18.89 -35.18 -10.05
C GLY A 251 18.61 -34.81 -11.50
N GLU A 252 17.33 -34.70 -11.90
CA GLU A 252 16.94 -34.19 -13.22
C GLU A 252 17.45 -32.74 -13.42
N ILE A 253 17.40 -31.93 -12.34
CA ILE A 253 18.09 -30.66 -12.24
C ILE A 253 19.15 -30.74 -11.15
N ALA A 254 20.28 -30.09 -11.37
CA ALA A 254 21.43 -30.12 -10.48
C ALA A 254 21.27 -29.16 -9.28
N ALA A 255 20.63 -28.03 -9.49
CA ALA A 255 20.36 -27.03 -8.43
C ALA A 255 19.16 -26.16 -8.76
N MET A 256 18.58 -25.52 -7.73
CA MET A 256 17.57 -24.47 -7.87
C MET A 256 17.53 -23.57 -6.63
N MET A 257 17.05 -22.33 -6.80
CA MET A 257 16.68 -21.48 -5.66
C MET A 257 15.38 -21.98 -5.05
N VAL A 258 15.38 -22.18 -3.74
CA VAL A 258 14.24 -22.71 -2.97
C VAL A 258 13.78 -21.63 -1.99
N THR A 259 12.50 -21.33 -1.98
CA THR A 259 11.89 -20.33 -1.07
C THR A 259 11.68 -20.90 0.33
N ALA A 260 11.37 -20.03 1.30
CA ALA A 260 11.14 -20.41 2.70
C ALA A 260 10.10 -21.52 2.87
N GLU A 261 8.98 -21.44 2.14
CA GLU A 261 7.88 -22.41 2.21
C GLU A 261 8.33 -23.80 1.74
N ASN A 262 9.15 -23.84 0.70
CA ASN A 262 9.70 -25.09 0.19
C ASN A 262 10.79 -25.66 1.08
N LEU A 263 11.59 -24.82 1.74
CA LEU A 263 12.58 -25.27 2.72
C LEU A 263 11.91 -26.03 3.86
N TYR A 264 10.80 -25.49 4.40
CA TYR A 264 10.01 -26.18 5.42
C TYR A 264 9.55 -27.57 4.93
N THR A 265 8.93 -27.64 3.77
CA THR A 265 8.45 -28.92 3.21
C THR A 265 9.57 -29.95 3.03
N LEU A 266 10.75 -29.50 2.62
CA LEU A 266 11.92 -30.36 2.48
C LEU A 266 12.47 -30.85 3.83
N GLU A 267 12.42 -29.99 4.85
CA GLU A 267 12.86 -30.31 6.22
C GLU A 267 11.94 -31.36 6.84
N GLU A 268 10.63 -31.12 6.83
CA GLU A 268 9.61 -32.02 7.38
C GLU A 268 9.61 -33.41 6.71
N SER A 269 9.80 -33.45 5.40
CA SER A 269 9.88 -34.72 4.67
C SER A 269 11.21 -35.46 4.85
N GLY A 270 12.17 -34.87 5.56
CA GLY A 270 13.55 -35.39 5.67
C GLY A 270 14.34 -35.29 4.35
N ALA A 271 13.75 -34.70 3.30
CA ALA A 271 14.37 -34.61 2.00
C ALA A 271 15.52 -33.56 1.98
N LEU A 272 15.46 -32.56 2.86
CA LEU A 272 16.50 -31.54 2.97
C LEU A 272 17.87 -32.13 3.31
N ALA A 273 17.90 -33.19 4.18
CA ALA A 273 19.13 -33.87 4.56
C ALA A 273 19.84 -34.56 3.38
N ARG A 274 19.13 -34.79 2.26
CA ARG A 274 19.68 -35.44 1.04
C ARG A 274 20.24 -34.40 0.07
N LEU A 275 19.98 -33.10 0.27
CA LEU A 275 20.39 -32.01 -0.59
C LEU A 275 21.59 -31.27 -0.03
N HIS A 276 22.34 -30.60 -0.88
CA HIS A 276 23.42 -29.74 -0.46
C HIS A 276 23.01 -28.29 -0.55
N ARG A 277 23.15 -27.53 0.55
CA ARG A 277 23.02 -26.09 0.51
C ARG A 277 24.32 -25.49 -0.01
N LEU A 278 24.29 -24.93 -1.22
CA LEU A 278 25.45 -24.30 -1.84
C LEU A 278 25.63 -22.86 -1.35
N SER A 279 24.54 -22.17 -1.10
CA SER A 279 24.55 -20.82 -0.55
C SER A 279 23.12 -20.38 -0.17
N ASP A 280 23.01 -19.30 0.59
CA ASP A 280 21.74 -18.67 0.92
C ASP A 280 21.73 -17.16 0.57
N HIS A 281 20.56 -16.54 0.73
CA HIS A 281 20.37 -15.12 0.43
C HIS A 281 21.25 -14.19 1.30
N LYS A 282 21.60 -14.56 2.55
CA LYS A 282 22.46 -13.75 3.45
C LYS A 282 23.89 -13.77 2.94
N GLU A 283 24.43 -14.98 2.64
CA GLU A 283 25.78 -15.15 2.11
C GLU A 283 25.93 -14.45 0.76
N LEU A 284 24.90 -14.56 -0.10
CA LEU A 284 24.86 -13.94 -1.43
C LEU A 284 24.48 -12.46 -1.37
N LYS A 285 24.11 -11.92 -0.21
CA LYS A 285 23.60 -10.55 -0.02
C LYS A 285 22.46 -10.21 -0.98
N ILE A 286 21.52 -11.15 -1.16
CA ILE A 286 20.36 -10.96 -2.02
C ILE A 286 19.19 -10.45 -1.19
N TYR A 287 18.99 -9.13 -1.17
CA TYR A 287 17.94 -8.45 -0.40
C TYR A 287 16.86 -7.82 -1.30
N ALA A 288 16.58 -8.44 -2.43
CA ALA A 288 15.63 -7.95 -3.41
C ALA A 288 14.44 -8.91 -3.61
N GLY A 289 13.40 -8.48 -4.30
CA GLY A 289 12.31 -9.32 -4.78
C GLY A 289 11.24 -9.66 -3.74
N GLY A 290 11.29 -9.10 -2.52
CA GLY A 290 10.33 -9.38 -1.45
C GLY A 290 8.93 -8.79 -1.68
N GLY A 291 8.78 -7.85 -2.59
CA GLY A 291 7.49 -7.21 -2.88
C GLY A 291 6.93 -6.37 -1.73
N ALA A 292 7.77 -5.95 -0.80
CA ALA A 292 7.43 -5.21 0.41
C ALA A 292 8.25 -3.91 0.54
N ASP A 293 8.64 -3.34 -0.60
CA ASP A 293 9.21 -2.00 -0.68
C ASP A 293 8.09 -0.97 -0.74
N TYR A 294 8.22 0.11 0.03
CA TYR A 294 7.28 1.23 0.05
C TYR A 294 7.82 2.33 -0.82
N ALA A 295 7.14 2.58 -1.93
CA ALA A 295 7.47 3.63 -2.89
C ALA A 295 6.41 4.73 -2.85
N VAL A 296 6.81 5.98 -2.98
CA VAL A 296 5.95 7.16 -2.91
C VAL A 296 6.16 8.01 -4.16
N ASP A 297 5.09 8.51 -4.75
CA ASP A 297 5.20 9.53 -5.81
C ASP A 297 6.03 10.71 -5.29
N ALA A 298 7.07 11.10 -6.02
CA ALA A 298 8.02 12.11 -5.55
C ALA A 298 7.38 13.49 -5.33
N ALA A 299 6.38 13.84 -6.14
CA ALA A 299 5.65 15.10 -5.98
C ALA A 299 4.72 15.04 -4.76
N PHE A 300 4.09 13.89 -4.53
CA PHE A 300 3.28 13.66 -3.32
C PHE A 300 4.17 13.69 -2.06
N LEU A 301 5.32 13.00 -2.06
CA LEU A 301 6.27 13.00 -0.95
C LEU A 301 6.71 14.43 -0.58
N LYS A 302 7.02 15.25 -1.59
CA LYS A 302 7.39 16.65 -1.37
C LYS A 302 6.26 17.49 -0.78
N ARG A 303 5.02 17.27 -1.24
CA ARG A 303 3.85 18.07 -0.83
C ARG A 303 3.26 17.60 0.49
N ARG A 304 3.28 16.29 0.76
CA ARG A 304 2.58 15.66 1.89
C ARG A 304 3.51 14.74 2.71
N ARG A 305 4.75 15.20 2.97
CA ARG A 305 5.76 14.41 3.69
C ARG A 305 5.26 13.91 5.05
N GLU A 306 4.51 14.74 5.77
CA GLU A 306 3.98 14.35 7.09
C GLU A 306 2.98 13.20 7.00
N ASP A 307 2.15 13.14 5.98
CA ASP A 307 1.24 12.02 5.79
C ASP A 307 1.98 10.73 5.40
N VAL A 308 3.05 10.84 4.61
CA VAL A 308 3.94 9.71 4.34
C VAL A 308 4.62 9.23 5.63
N LYS A 309 5.04 10.14 6.50
CA LYS A 309 5.58 9.81 7.83
C LYS A 309 4.54 9.09 8.70
N LYS A 310 3.29 9.56 8.73
CA LYS A 310 2.19 8.89 9.43
C LYS A 310 1.97 7.47 8.88
N PHE A 311 1.94 7.32 7.56
CA PHE A 311 1.81 6.00 6.93
C PHE A 311 2.94 5.06 7.33
N MET A 312 4.19 5.50 7.21
CA MET A 312 5.36 4.69 7.59
C MET A 312 5.44 4.42 9.10
N ALA A 313 4.96 5.33 9.96
CA ALA A 313 4.78 5.08 11.39
C ALA A 313 3.77 3.95 11.64
N GLY A 314 2.66 3.90 10.90
CA GLY A 314 1.72 2.78 10.91
C GLY A 314 2.40 1.46 10.52
N ILE A 315 3.29 1.47 9.52
CA ILE A 315 4.10 0.28 9.15
C ILE A 315 5.03 -0.13 10.30
N CYS A 316 5.70 0.81 10.97
CA CYS A 316 6.54 0.53 12.15
C CYS A 316 5.72 -0.14 13.28
N GLN A 317 4.52 0.38 13.56
CA GLN A 317 3.59 -0.22 14.52
C GLN A 317 3.12 -1.61 14.07
N GLY A 318 2.89 -1.81 12.77
CA GLY A 318 2.59 -3.12 12.19
C GLY A 318 3.72 -4.14 12.39
N ILE A 319 4.98 -3.71 12.28
CA ILE A 319 6.15 -4.56 12.61
C ILE A 319 6.15 -4.91 14.11
N ALA A 320 5.92 -3.92 14.96
CA ALA A 320 5.84 -4.13 16.41
C ALA A 320 4.72 -5.12 16.77
N LEU A 321 3.54 -4.94 16.16
CA LEU A 321 2.40 -5.84 16.36
C LEU A 321 2.70 -7.26 15.87
N ALA A 322 3.35 -7.41 14.69
CA ALA A 322 3.76 -8.71 14.18
C ALA A 322 4.68 -9.46 15.14
N ARG A 323 5.53 -8.75 15.86
CA ARG A 323 6.51 -9.32 16.82
C ARG A 323 5.93 -9.58 18.18
N SER A 324 5.05 -8.72 18.68
CA SER A 324 4.49 -8.78 20.04
C SER A 324 3.24 -9.66 20.16
N ASP A 325 2.46 -9.79 19.08
CA ASP A 325 1.19 -10.51 19.08
C ASP A 325 1.15 -11.55 17.96
N LYS A 326 1.74 -12.70 18.26
CA LYS A 326 1.75 -13.86 17.36
C LYS A 326 0.35 -14.30 16.96
N THR A 327 -0.64 -14.19 17.84
CA THR A 327 -2.01 -14.65 17.58
C THR A 327 -2.67 -13.85 16.46
N LYS A 328 -2.34 -12.57 16.34
CA LYS A 328 -2.77 -11.74 15.23
C LYS A 328 -1.98 -11.99 13.94
N ALA A 329 -0.70 -12.37 14.05
CA ALA A 329 0.17 -12.58 12.89
C ALA A 329 -0.10 -13.93 12.17
N LEU A 330 -0.31 -15.02 12.91
CA LEU A 330 -0.44 -16.37 12.34
C LEU A 330 -1.55 -16.52 11.27
N PRO A 331 -2.76 -15.94 11.43
CA PRO A 331 -3.79 -16.02 10.39
C PRO A 331 -3.35 -15.42 9.04
N PHE A 332 -2.48 -14.41 9.08
CA PHE A 332 -1.92 -13.81 7.87
C PHE A 332 -0.82 -14.67 7.26
N VAL A 333 0.03 -15.27 8.09
CA VAL A 333 1.05 -16.21 7.62
C VAL A 333 0.39 -17.43 6.97
N ALA A 334 -0.68 -17.96 7.53
CA ALA A 334 -1.43 -19.08 6.97
C ALA A 334 -1.99 -18.83 5.56
N LYS A 335 -2.29 -17.55 5.22
CA LYS A 335 -2.75 -17.16 3.89
C LYS A 335 -1.64 -17.13 2.83
N SER A 336 -0.37 -17.15 3.23
CA SER A 336 0.77 -17.02 2.30
C SER A 336 1.00 -18.26 1.44
N GLY A 337 0.53 -19.43 1.88
CA GLY A 337 0.68 -20.68 1.16
C GLY A 337 -0.60 -21.52 1.21
N ARG A 338 -0.87 -22.25 0.11
CA ARG A 338 -2.00 -23.18 0.08
C ARG A 338 -1.64 -24.46 0.82
N GLY A 339 -2.47 -24.87 1.78
CA GLY A 339 -2.34 -26.14 2.47
C GLY A 339 -1.21 -26.19 3.52
N LEU A 340 -0.78 -25.05 4.03
CA LEU A 340 0.13 -24.99 5.17
C LEU A 340 -0.60 -25.50 6.42
N ASP A 341 0.00 -26.46 7.11
CA ASP A 341 -0.43 -26.89 8.43
C ASP A 341 0.03 -25.91 9.53
N ALA A 342 -0.41 -26.14 10.75
CA ALA A 342 -0.09 -25.26 11.87
C ALA A 342 1.42 -25.19 12.16
N ALA A 343 2.17 -26.27 11.95
CA ALA A 343 3.60 -26.32 12.16
C ALA A 343 4.36 -25.51 11.10
N ALA A 344 3.94 -25.61 9.83
CA ALA A 344 4.47 -24.78 8.73
C ALA A 344 4.23 -23.29 8.99
N VAL A 345 3.03 -22.92 9.40
CA VAL A 345 2.67 -21.53 9.73
C VAL A 345 3.55 -20.99 10.85
N GLU A 346 3.76 -21.79 11.90
CA GLU A 346 4.61 -21.45 13.02
C GLU A 346 6.09 -21.28 12.62
N TYR A 347 6.59 -22.21 11.81
CA TYR A 347 7.95 -22.16 11.28
C TYR A 347 8.18 -20.89 10.45
N LEU A 348 7.28 -20.61 9.50
CA LEU A 348 7.36 -19.43 8.65
C LEU A 348 7.26 -18.14 9.45
N TYR A 349 6.35 -18.07 10.41
CA TYR A 349 6.25 -16.90 11.29
C TYR A 349 7.60 -16.64 11.99
N ARG A 350 8.16 -17.65 12.64
CA ARG A 350 9.45 -17.53 13.32
C ARG A 350 10.56 -17.09 12.38
N LEU A 351 10.68 -17.76 11.22
CA LEU A 351 11.69 -17.44 10.21
C LEU A 351 11.58 -15.97 9.73
N TYR A 352 10.37 -15.52 9.42
CA TYR A 352 10.17 -14.16 8.95
C TYR A 352 10.42 -13.12 10.04
N MET A 353 10.07 -13.39 11.28
CA MET A 353 10.33 -12.48 12.38
C MET A 353 11.82 -12.40 12.76
N THR A 354 12.59 -13.47 12.59
CA THR A 354 14.02 -13.48 12.92
C THR A 354 14.90 -12.99 11.76
N ASP A 355 14.59 -13.40 10.52
CA ASP A 355 15.52 -13.29 9.41
C ASP A 355 15.08 -12.36 8.30
N VAL A 356 13.78 -12.15 8.09
CA VAL A 356 13.27 -11.46 6.90
C VAL A 356 12.72 -10.08 7.20
N ILE A 357 11.80 -9.97 8.15
CA ILE A 357 11.18 -8.69 8.50
C ILE A 357 12.09 -7.96 9.48
N PRO A 358 12.69 -6.82 9.10
CA PRO A 358 13.58 -6.09 9.97
C PRO A 358 12.79 -5.46 11.12
N PRO A 359 13.43 -5.16 12.27
CA PRO A 359 12.78 -4.45 13.36
C PRO A 359 12.33 -3.03 12.99
N LYS A 360 12.96 -2.46 11.98
CA LYS A 360 12.63 -1.14 11.41
C LYS A 360 12.66 -1.20 9.89
N PRO A 361 11.73 -0.53 9.19
CA PRO A 361 11.61 -0.65 7.74
C PRO A 361 12.65 0.18 6.97
N ARG A 362 13.90 0.14 7.38
CA ARG A 362 15.00 0.85 6.72
C ARG A 362 15.30 0.24 5.36
N LEU A 363 15.63 1.08 4.40
CA LEU A 363 16.12 0.66 3.09
C LEU A 363 17.50 0.00 3.21
N LYS A 364 17.71 -1.07 2.44
CA LYS A 364 19.02 -1.67 2.22
C LYS A 364 19.46 -1.30 0.81
N LEU A 365 20.52 -0.48 0.69
CA LEU A 365 21.00 -0.01 -0.60
C LEU A 365 21.46 -1.16 -1.50
N GLU A 366 22.07 -2.19 -0.92
CA GLU A 366 22.46 -3.40 -1.67
C GLU A 366 21.26 -4.06 -2.37
N GLY A 367 20.07 -4.01 -1.76
CA GLY A 367 18.84 -4.52 -2.37
C GLY A 367 18.37 -3.67 -3.56
N ILE A 368 18.61 -2.37 -3.51
CA ILE A 368 18.26 -1.43 -4.58
C ILE A 368 19.26 -1.53 -5.74
N GLU A 369 20.55 -1.64 -5.44
CA GLU A 369 21.61 -1.92 -6.43
C GLU A 369 21.31 -3.22 -7.19
N LEU A 370 20.88 -4.26 -6.47
CA LEU A 370 20.46 -5.52 -7.08
C LEU A 370 19.23 -5.35 -7.97
N ALA A 371 18.25 -4.55 -7.55
CA ALA A 371 17.07 -4.25 -8.36
C ALA A 371 17.45 -3.50 -9.66
N LEU A 372 18.40 -2.57 -9.58
CA LEU A 372 18.96 -1.89 -10.76
C LEU A 372 19.67 -2.86 -11.70
N GLN A 373 20.50 -3.76 -11.17
CA GLN A 373 21.19 -4.77 -11.97
C GLN A 373 20.19 -5.73 -12.66
N MET A 374 19.15 -6.15 -11.92
CA MET A 374 18.10 -7.02 -12.46
C MET A 374 17.32 -6.33 -13.58
N ALA A 375 16.89 -5.09 -13.35
CA ALA A 375 16.13 -4.33 -14.34
C ALA A 375 16.99 -3.93 -15.55
N GLY A 376 18.25 -3.58 -15.34
CA GLY A 376 19.17 -3.16 -16.40
C GLY A 376 19.45 -4.22 -17.48
N SER A 377 19.20 -5.51 -17.16
CA SER A 377 19.29 -6.60 -18.13
C SER A 377 18.12 -6.62 -19.13
N SER A 378 16.97 -6.07 -18.75
CA SER A 378 15.75 -6.05 -19.58
C SER A 378 15.32 -4.64 -19.98
N VAL A 379 15.74 -3.62 -19.23
CA VAL A 379 15.42 -2.20 -19.45
C VAL A 379 16.73 -1.40 -19.47
N PRO A 380 17.36 -1.19 -20.63
CA PRO A 380 18.66 -0.52 -20.72
C PRO A 380 18.71 0.86 -20.06
N ALA A 381 17.62 1.62 -20.10
CA ALA A 381 17.51 2.93 -19.44
C ALA A 381 17.69 2.87 -17.91
N ALA A 382 17.47 1.71 -17.28
CA ALA A 382 17.68 1.52 -15.85
C ALA A 382 19.17 1.62 -15.44
N GLN A 383 20.10 1.41 -16.38
CA GLN A 383 21.55 1.53 -16.14
C GLN A 383 22.00 2.98 -15.85
N ALA A 384 21.20 3.97 -16.24
CA ALA A 384 21.46 5.37 -15.96
C ALA A 384 20.99 5.81 -14.56
N LEU A 385 20.19 5.00 -13.88
CA LEU A 385 19.66 5.30 -12.54
C LEU A 385 20.66 4.87 -11.46
N ARG A 386 20.71 5.65 -10.38
CA ARG A 386 21.51 5.33 -9.19
C ARG A 386 20.59 5.11 -8.00
N PRO A 387 21.02 4.37 -6.96
CA PRO A 387 20.22 4.15 -5.74
C PRO A 387 19.74 5.46 -5.11
N GLU A 388 20.56 6.50 -5.09
CA GLU A 388 20.25 7.81 -4.52
C GLU A 388 19.11 8.52 -5.26
N ASP A 389 19.00 8.29 -6.57
CA ASP A 389 17.94 8.87 -7.39
C ASP A 389 16.57 8.23 -7.12
N LEU A 390 16.56 7.07 -6.47
CA LEU A 390 15.40 6.22 -6.23
C LEU A 390 14.95 6.19 -4.77
N THR A 391 15.71 6.80 -3.83
CA THR A 391 15.49 6.61 -2.40
C THR A 391 15.37 7.92 -1.62
N ASP A 392 14.53 7.90 -0.59
CA ASP A 392 14.57 8.83 0.55
C ASP A 392 15.00 8.06 1.79
N GLN A 393 16.30 8.02 2.05
CA GLN A 393 16.87 7.31 3.18
C GLN A 393 16.69 8.03 4.51
N ALA A 394 16.27 9.29 4.50
CA ALA A 394 16.12 10.11 5.70
C ALA A 394 14.79 9.83 6.44
N LEU A 395 13.75 9.40 5.72
CA LEU A 395 12.38 9.34 6.25
C LEU A 395 12.25 8.42 7.48
N VAL A 396 12.79 7.20 7.44
CA VAL A 396 12.72 6.27 8.59
C VAL A 396 13.59 6.75 9.76
N PRO A 397 14.84 7.19 9.57
CA PRO A 397 15.62 7.85 10.63
C PRO A 397 14.95 9.07 11.26
N GLU A 398 14.22 9.90 10.49
CA GLU A 398 13.42 10.99 11.05
C GLU A 398 12.34 10.47 12.00
N LEU A 399 11.59 9.44 11.59
CA LEU A 399 10.57 8.79 12.43
C LEU A 399 11.14 8.21 13.72
N GLU A 400 12.34 7.65 13.67
CA GLU A 400 13.03 7.14 14.85
C GLU A 400 13.39 8.26 15.83
N LYS A 401 13.92 9.39 15.32
CA LYS A 401 14.20 10.58 16.14
C LYS A 401 12.94 11.16 16.79
N GLU A 402 11.82 11.10 16.09
CA GLU A 402 10.52 11.56 16.58
C GLU A 402 9.86 10.57 17.55
N GLY A 403 10.47 9.40 17.81
CA GLY A 403 9.87 8.36 18.64
C GLY A 403 8.72 7.58 17.99
N ARG A 404 8.45 7.82 16.70
CA ARG A 404 7.31 7.24 15.96
C ARG A 404 7.60 5.86 15.36
N CYS A 405 8.84 5.39 15.46
CA CYS A 405 9.30 4.08 14.99
C CYS A 405 10.19 3.37 16.05
N ASN A 406 9.94 3.59 17.33
CA ASN A 406 10.68 3.02 18.46
C ASN A 406 9.74 2.12 19.28
N PHE A 407 9.77 0.81 19.03
CA PHE A 407 8.94 -0.20 19.71
C PHE A 407 9.81 -1.38 20.15
#